data_958dd6fac07400618a3e1d100991bf52
#
_entry.id   958dd6fac07400618a3e1d100991bf52
#
_cell.length_a   1.000
_cell.length_b   1.000
_cell.length_c   1.000
_cell.angle_alpha   90.00
_cell.angle_beta   90.00
_cell.angle_gamma   90.00
#
_symmetry.space_group_name_H-M   'P 1'
#
loop_
_entity.id
_entity.type
_entity.pdbx_description
1 polymer ?
#
loop_
_entity_poly.entity_id
_entity_poly.type
_entity_poly.pdbx_seq_one_letter_code
_entity_poly.pdbx_strand_id
1 'polypeptide(L)'
;MRLLPEKSWLQFNRRVLLQSTRPDFPLLERMRFLSIWNRNLDEFFAARIAKPFLKARGSEAHLDLLREAQEQALLAQERYRALLAEATPRLAILEPDELDELDWLYFRVFLAEVVAPKTDLIPWEAAGDVSHGALYFASPSHLVRLPQDLPRLLQVPGREGTYVRLGALMRARSDLFLPEEGPLYEFRVLRLLESERARADWDELAQALEARQEGLPTLLVVERGFPENWLESLRKALSLLPQEVFPLDPPLNLTLLDTLVAEGPPAWRFPPLRPERPRAFMKNPLKRLQEKDLLLYHPFEDYAAVERFAEAALAPEVKEVYATLYRIGEKNPLAEALIQAAKAGKRVHVLLEARARFDELLNLSWYLRFLRAGVGVLPLSERKVHAKALLLLTQEGGYAHLGTGNYNPQNGRQYTDFSLFTARREVVEEVAEFFRALREGRPPKLGLLRTGEAIQEHLLEHIQAEAHPKGRVILKCNHLTDPKILEALVQAAEKGARVDLLVRSTLTLLHPRFRARSLVGRFLEHARVAAFYQGGRWAVYLTSADLMQRNFQNRFELLFPVLDKEAKGKVLKVLKRQLKDERNTFLLRPEGEVPLWGGKHDAQRP
;
A
#
# COMPACT_ATOMS: atom_id res chain seq x y z
N MET A 1 19.26 -18.47 6.00
CA MET A 1 18.97 -18.43 4.54
C MET A 1 18.77 -16.99 4.10
N ARG A 2 19.51 -16.55 3.11
CA ARG A 2 19.33 -15.21 2.50
C ARG A 2 18.39 -15.32 1.29
N LEU A 3 17.52 -14.33 1.12
CA LEU A 3 16.56 -14.23 0.03
C LEU A 3 16.79 -12.92 -0.74
N LEU A 4 16.52 -12.94 -2.05
CA LEU A 4 16.37 -11.71 -2.80
C LEU A 4 15.17 -10.92 -2.28
N PRO A 5 15.24 -9.59 -2.19
CA PRO A 5 14.10 -8.76 -1.78
C PRO A 5 12.83 -9.02 -2.60
N GLU A 6 12.98 -9.21 -3.91
CA GLU A 6 11.90 -9.49 -4.86
C GLU A 6 11.25 -10.85 -4.58
N LYS A 7 12.06 -11.89 -4.31
CA LYS A 7 11.57 -13.23 -3.94
C LYS A 7 10.77 -13.18 -2.64
N SER A 8 11.34 -12.55 -1.62
CA SER A 8 10.64 -12.39 -0.33
C SER A 8 9.34 -11.60 -0.48
N TRP A 9 9.30 -10.64 -1.40
CA TRP A 9 8.07 -9.87 -1.67
C TRP A 9 7.01 -10.72 -2.42
N LEU A 10 7.40 -11.55 -3.38
CA LEU A 10 6.47 -12.48 -4.02
C LEU A 10 5.90 -13.49 -3.01
N GLN A 11 6.71 -13.99 -2.08
CA GLN A 11 6.22 -14.82 -0.96
C GLN A 11 5.17 -14.07 -0.13
N PHE A 12 5.38 -12.78 0.15
CA PHE A 12 4.34 -11.97 0.78
C PHE A 12 3.07 -11.90 -0.08
N ASN A 13 3.17 -11.67 -1.39
CA ASN A 13 2.00 -11.63 -2.24
C ASN A 13 1.26 -12.99 -2.28
N ARG A 14 2.01 -14.10 -2.19
CA ARG A 14 1.42 -15.44 -2.00
C ARG A 14 0.63 -15.54 -0.68
N ARG A 15 1.13 -14.97 0.43
CA ARG A 15 0.38 -14.91 1.71
C ARG A 15 -0.93 -14.13 1.58
N VAL A 16 -0.94 -13.05 0.77
CA VAL A 16 -2.15 -12.30 0.42
C VAL A 16 -3.14 -13.17 -0.38
N LEU A 17 -2.65 -13.86 -1.43
CA LEU A 17 -3.44 -14.78 -2.23
C LEU A 17 -4.09 -15.87 -1.37
N LEU A 18 -3.33 -16.46 -0.45
CA LEU A 18 -3.80 -17.52 0.42
C LEU A 18 -4.94 -17.10 1.35
N GLN A 19 -5.15 -15.79 1.61
CA GLN A 19 -6.33 -15.34 2.35
C GLN A 19 -7.64 -15.65 1.60
N SER A 20 -7.61 -15.76 0.27
CA SER A 20 -8.76 -16.16 -0.54
C SER A 20 -9.22 -17.60 -0.29
N THR A 21 -8.38 -18.44 0.31
CA THR A 21 -8.68 -19.84 0.62
C THR A 21 -9.29 -20.04 2.01
N ARG A 22 -9.39 -19.01 2.83
CA ARG A 22 -9.80 -19.10 4.23
C ARG A 22 -11.32 -19.25 4.38
N PRO A 23 -11.82 -20.38 4.87
CA PRO A 23 -13.27 -20.59 5.03
C PRO A 23 -13.87 -19.77 6.18
N ASP A 24 -13.04 -19.29 7.13
CA ASP A 24 -13.44 -18.43 8.24
C ASP A 24 -13.53 -16.94 7.85
N PHE A 25 -13.12 -16.58 6.61
CA PHE A 25 -13.31 -15.24 6.07
C PHE A 25 -14.62 -15.14 5.26
N PRO A 26 -15.36 -14.03 5.39
CA PRO A 26 -16.54 -13.78 4.56
C PRO A 26 -16.21 -13.82 3.06
N LEU A 27 -17.15 -14.24 2.24
CA LEU A 27 -16.93 -14.49 0.80
C LEU A 27 -16.41 -13.27 0.04
N LEU A 28 -16.99 -12.08 0.24
CA LEU A 28 -16.53 -10.86 -0.44
C LEU A 28 -15.13 -10.43 0.02
N GLU A 29 -14.75 -10.74 1.25
CA GLU A 29 -13.39 -10.45 1.71
C GLU A 29 -12.36 -11.37 1.04
N ARG A 30 -12.71 -12.64 0.81
CA ARG A 30 -11.87 -13.57 0.04
C ARG A 30 -11.70 -13.09 -1.42
N MET A 31 -12.76 -12.59 -2.04
CA MET A 31 -12.71 -11.96 -3.37
C MET A 31 -11.86 -10.68 -3.36
N ARG A 32 -11.98 -9.85 -2.32
CA ARG A 32 -11.14 -8.66 -2.13
C ARG A 32 -9.66 -9.01 -2.08
N PHE A 33 -9.27 -10.10 -1.41
CA PHE A 33 -7.88 -10.55 -1.37
C PHE A 33 -7.34 -10.96 -2.75
N LEU A 34 -8.16 -11.53 -3.62
CA LEU A 34 -7.77 -11.78 -5.01
C LEU A 34 -7.51 -10.48 -5.79
N SER A 35 -8.39 -9.49 -5.62
CA SER A 35 -8.19 -8.17 -6.24
C SER A 35 -6.92 -7.48 -5.71
N ILE A 36 -6.67 -7.53 -4.39
CA ILE A 36 -5.44 -6.98 -3.78
C ILE A 36 -4.20 -7.72 -4.32
N TRP A 37 -4.25 -9.04 -4.38
CA TRP A 37 -3.16 -9.86 -4.93
C TRP A 37 -2.82 -9.44 -6.37
N ASN A 38 -3.85 -9.26 -7.22
CA ASN A 38 -3.65 -8.86 -8.61
C ASN A 38 -2.98 -7.48 -8.72
N ARG A 39 -3.48 -6.47 -7.96
CA ARG A 39 -2.84 -5.14 -7.93
C ARG A 39 -1.41 -5.19 -7.44
N ASN A 40 -1.14 -6.00 -6.44
CA ASN A 40 0.22 -6.22 -5.95
C ASN A 40 1.12 -6.85 -7.03
N LEU A 41 0.61 -7.82 -7.79
CA LEU A 41 1.37 -8.43 -8.88
C LEU A 41 1.65 -7.44 -10.01
N ASP A 42 0.67 -6.60 -10.36
CA ASP A 42 0.85 -5.51 -11.33
C ASP A 42 1.93 -4.53 -10.85
N GLU A 43 1.90 -4.12 -9.56
CA GLU A 43 2.95 -3.28 -8.96
C GLU A 43 4.33 -3.96 -8.98
N PHE A 44 4.38 -5.28 -8.77
CA PHE A 44 5.63 -6.03 -8.83
C PHE A 44 6.30 -5.88 -10.19
N PHE A 45 5.57 -6.13 -11.27
CA PHE A 45 6.08 -6.01 -12.64
C PHE A 45 6.30 -4.55 -13.07
N ALA A 46 5.52 -3.62 -12.53
CA ALA A 46 5.66 -2.19 -12.83
C ALA A 46 6.84 -1.51 -12.11
N ALA A 47 7.32 -2.06 -10.98
CA ALA A 47 8.28 -1.33 -10.17
C ALA A 47 9.32 -2.20 -9.47
N ARG A 48 8.94 -3.34 -8.89
CA ARG A 48 9.84 -4.10 -8.00
C ARG A 48 10.82 -4.98 -8.77
N ILE A 49 10.38 -5.54 -9.88
CA ILE A 49 11.23 -6.36 -10.75
C ILE A 49 12.32 -5.55 -11.49
N ALA A 50 12.25 -4.21 -11.46
CA ALA A 50 13.12 -3.35 -12.26
C ALA A 50 14.62 -3.67 -12.12
N LYS A 51 15.12 -3.90 -10.90
CA LYS A 51 16.55 -4.18 -10.69
C LYS A 51 16.99 -5.52 -11.28
N PRO A 52 16.37 -6.67 -10.94
CA PRO A 52 16.73 -7.94 -11.55
C PRO A 52 16.44 -7.94 -13.05
N PHE A 53 15.36 -7.33 -13.50
CA PHE A 53 15.01 -7.23 -14.91
C PHE A 53 16.07 -6.46 -15.71
N LEU A 54 16.45 -5.24 -15.29
CA LEU A 54 17.40 -4.40 -16.04
C LEU A 54 18.84 -4.90 -15.99
N LYS A 55 19.25 -5.54 -14.88
CA LYS A 55 20.65 -5.96 -14.67
C LYS A 55 20.94 -7.39 -15.07
N ALA A 56 19.95 -8.26 -15.01
CA ALA A 56 20.13 -9.71 -15.11
C ALA A 56 18.94 -10.40 -15.80
N ARG A 57 18.33 -9.73 -16.80
CA ARG A 57 17.23 -10.30 -17.57
C ARG A 57 17.63 -11.63 -18.20
N GLY A 58 16.78 -12.64 -18.06
CA GLY A 58 17.05 -14.01 -18.53
C GLY A 58 17.94 -14.84 -17.61
N SER A 59 18.47 -14.28 -16.49
CA SER A 59 19.21 -15.06 -15.51
C SER A 59 18.28 -16.05 -14.78
N GLU A 60 18.87 -17.09 -14.17
CA GLU A 60 18.14 -18.07 -13.37
C GLU A 60 17.29 -17.39 -12.26
N ALA A 61 17.84 -16.39 -11.60
CA ALA A 61 17.13 -15.61 -10.57
C ALA A 61 15.92 -14.86 -11.14
N HIS A 62 16.02 -14.28 -12.34
CA HIS A 62 14.90 -13.64 -13.01
C HIS A 62 13.82 -14.65 -13.41
N LEU A 63 14.24 -15.77 -14.02
CA LEU A 63 13.33 -16.84 -14.43
C LEU A 63 12.62 -17.51 -13.23
N ASP A 64 13.30 -17.63 -12.09
CA ASP A 64 12.69 -18.13 -10.83
C ASP A 64 11.58 -17.20 -10.31
N LEU A 65 11.78 -15.88 -10.39
CA LEU A 65 10.74 -14.90 -10.06
C LEU A 65 9.53 -15.01 -11.00
N LEU A 66 9.75 -15.19 -12.30
CA LEU A 66 8.67 -15.34 -13.27
C LEU A 66 7.87 -16.64 -13.01
N ARG A 67 8.54 -17.75 -12.72
CA ARG A 67 7.87 -19.03 -12.37
C ARG A 67 6.99 -18.89 -11.14
N GLU A 68 7.53 -18.32 -10.06
CA GLU A 68 6.77 -18.07 -8.83
C GLU A 68 5.55 -17.18 -9.08
N ALA A 69 5.70 -16.11 -9.89
CA ALA A 69 4.60 -15.21 -10.24
C ALA A 69 3.52 -15.91 -11.07
N GLN A 70 3.93 -16.75 -12.04
CA GLN A 70 3.01 -17.52 -12.89
C GLN A 70 2.24 -18.57 -12.08
N GLU A 71 2.90 -19.29 -11.18
CA GLU A 71 2.25 -20.25 -10.28
C GLU A 71 1.18 -19.57 -9.43
N GLN A 72 1.48 -18.38 -8.89
CA GLN A 72 0.50 -17.60 -8.15
C GLN A 72 -0.67 -17.15 -9.03
N ALA A 73 -0.43 -16.77 -10.29
CA ALA A 73 -1.48 -16.35 -11.22
C ALA A 73 -2.43 -17.51 -11.55
N LEU A 74 -1.90 -18.73 -11.77
CA LEU A 74 -2.71 -19.92 -12.00
C LEU A 74 -3.55 -20.29 -10.78
N LEU A 75 -2.97 -20.24 -9.58
CA LEU A 75 -3.73 -20.45 -8.33
C LEU A 75 -4.81 -19.38 -8.15
N ALA A 76 -4.55 -18.13 -8.48
CA ALA A 76 -5.53 -17.05 -8.36
C ALA A 76 -6.74 -17.28 -9.29
N GLN A 77 -6.52 -17.78 -10.51
CA GLN A 77 -7.60 -18.14 -11.42
C GLN A 77 -8.44 -19.31 -10.92
N GLU A 78 -7.80 -20.33 -10.34
CA GLU A 78 -8.51 -21.43 -9.69
C GLU A 78 -9.40 -20.91 -8.57
N ARG A 79 -8.87 -20.02 -7.71
CA ARG A 79 -9.61 -19.40 -6.61
C ARG A 79 -10.74 -18.50 -7.09
N TYR A 80 -10.53 -17.73 -8.14
CA TYR A 80 -11.57 -16.93 -8.78
C TYR A 80 -12.79 -17.78 -9.15
N ARG A 81 -12.56 -18.88 -9.89
CA ARG A 81 -13.64 -19.80 -10.29
C ARG A 81 -14.35 -20.42 -9.09
N ALA A 82 -13.60 -20.87 -8.09
CA ALA A 82 -14.18 -21.46 -6.88
C ALA A 82 -15.05 -20.48 -6.08
N LEU A 83 -14.60 -19.22 -5.92
CA LEU A 83 -15.35 -18.18 -5.21
C LEU A 83 -16.60 -17.73 -5.95
N LEU A 84 -16.57 -17.68 -7.29
CA LEU A 84 -17.77 -17.40 -8.08
C LEU A 84 -18.79 -18.54 -7.96
N ALA A 85 -18.37 -19.79 -8.03
CA ALA A 85 -19.26 -20.94 -7.82
C ALA A 85 -19.92 -20.92 -6.42
N GLU A 86 -19.18 -20.50 -5.38
CA GLU A 86 -19.73 -20.34 -4.02
C GLU A 86 -20.71 -19.16 -3.93
N ALA A 87 -20.52 -18.12 -4.74
CA ALA A 87 -21.39 -16.93 -4.75
C ALA A 87 -22.74 -17.16 -5.43
N THR A 88 -22.79 -18.08 -6.39
CA THR A 88 -24.00 -18.42 -7.15
C THR A 88 -25.08 -19.07 -6.25
N PRO A 89 -26.40 -18.73 -6.35
CA PRO A 89 -26.97 -17.85 -7.38
C PRO A 89 -27.09 -16.37 -6.96
N ARG A 90 -26.62 -15.96 -5.78
CA ARG A 90 -26.83 -14.58 -5.28
C ARG A 90 -25.98 -13.54 -6.01
N LEU A 91 -24.80 -13.94 -6.47
CA LEU A 91 -23.96 -13.13 -7.37
C LEU A 91 -23.58 -14.03 -8.54
N ALA A 92 -23.91 -13.61 -9.76
CA ALA A 92 -23.61 -14.35 -10.98
C ALA A 92 -22.93 -13.42 -12.01
N ILE A 93 -21.96 -13.97 -12.72
CA ILE A 93 -21.39 -13.35 -13.90
C ILE A 93 -21.80 -14.22 -15.08
N LEU A 94 -22.70 -13.69 -15.91
CA LEU A 94 -23.21 -14.38 -17.08
C LEU A 94 -22.24 -14.27 -18.27
N GLU A 95 -22.22 -15.30 -19.10
CA GLU A 95 -21.66 -15.18 -20.43
C GLU A 95 -22.72 -14.60 -21.41
N PRO A 96 -22.30 -14.02 -22.54
CA PRO A 96 -23.24 -13.35 -23.46
C PRO A 96 -24.36 -14.24 -24.01
N ASP A 97 -24.16 -15.55 -24.12
CA ASP A 97 -25.16 -16.52 -24.57
C ASP A 97 -26.24 -16.86 -23.49
N GLU A 98 -25.97 -16.47 -22.24
CA GLU A 98 -26.93 -16.60 -21.13
C GLU A 98 -27.84 -15.35 -20.98
N LEU A 99 -27.62 -14.29 -21.78
CA LEU A 99 -28.44 -13.09 -21.80
C LEU A 99 -29.68 -13.31 -22.65
N ASP A 100 -30.84 -12.86 -22.15
CA ASP A 100 -32.08 -12.89 -22.92
C ASP A 100 -32.23 -11.71 -23.90
N GLU A 101 -33.32 -11.67 -24.66
CA GLU A 101 -33.56 -10.64 -25.66
C GLU A 101 -33.68 -9.21 -25.09
N LEU A 102 -34.22 -9.07 -23.86
CA LEU A 102 -34.35 -7.79 -23.16
C LEU A 102 -33.00 -7.29 -22.67
N ASP A 103 -32.17 -8.19 -22.12
CA ASP A 103 -30.80 -7.89 -21.73
C ASP A 103 -30.01 -7.39 -22.96
N TRP A 104 -30.12 -8.09 -24.07
CA TRP A 104 -29.45 -7.73 -25.31
C TRP A 104 -29.97 -6.45 -25.94
N LEU A 105 -31.27 -6.09 -25.75
CA LEU A 105 -31.80 -4.80 -26.20
C LEU A 105 -31.05 -3.64 -25.51
N TYR A 106 -30.80 -3.75 -24.21
CA TYR A 106 -30.02 -2.75 -23.47
C TYR A 106 -28.56 -2.73 -23.90
N PHE A 107 -27.89 -3.89 -23.88
CA PHE A 107 -26.45 -3.95 -24.14
C PHE A 107 -26.08 -3.61 -25.58
N ARG A 108 -26.91 -3.87 -26.56
CA ARG A 108 -26.67 -3.40 -27.93
C ARG A 108 -26.58 -1.88 -28.03
N VAL A 109 -27.51 -1.19 -27.38
CA VAL A 109 -27.51 0.29 -27.35
C VAL A 109 -26.28 0.78 -26.53
N PHE A 110 -26.04 0.19 -25.38
CA PHE A 110 -24.88 0.55 -24.53
C PHE A 110 -23.55 0.36 -25.28
N LEU A 111 -23.38 -0.74 -25.99
CA LEU A 111 -22.17 -1.00 -26.77
C LEU A 111 -22.00 0.03 -27.90
N ALA A 112 -23.07 0.35 -28.63
CA ALA A 112 -22.99 1.27 -29.74
C ALA A 112 -22.80 2.74 -29.32
N GLU A 113 -23.52 3.19 -28.27
CA GLU A 113 -23.56 4.61 -27.91
C GLU A 113 -22.49 4.99 -26.84
N VAL A 114 -22.07 4.03 -26.02
CA VAL A 114 -21.18 4.32 -24.88
C VAL A 114 -19.80 3.69 -25.06
N VAL A 115 -19.73 2.46 -25.55
CA VAL A 115 -18.47 1.72 -25.61
C VAL A 115 -17.74 1.99 -26.93
N ALA A 116 -18.41 1.88 -28.08
CA ALA A 116 -17.79 2.03 -29.39
C ALA A 116 -17.09 3.39 -29.58
N PRO A 117 -17.68 4.54 -29.16
CA PRO A 117 -17.02 5.85 -29.29
C PRO A 117 -15.74 6.01 -28.44
N LYS A 118 -15.54 5.13 -27.46
CA LYS A 118 -14.39 5.12 -26.54
C LYS A 118 -13.39 4.00 -26.83
N THR A 119 -13.62 3.24 -27.87
CA THR A 119 -12.80 2.09 -28.26
C THR A 119 -11.75 2.54 -29.27
N ASP A 120 -10.48 2.30 -28.98
CA ASP A 120 -9.38 2.62 -29.87
C ASP A 120 -9.00 1.40 -30.71
N LEU A 121 -8.89 1.59 -32.03
CA LEU A 121 -8.30 0.61 -32.94
C LEU A 121 -6.84 0.96 -33.18
N ILE A 122 -5.96 0.02 -32.91
CA ILE A 122 -4.51 0.18 -33.03
C ILE A 122 -4.01 -0.78 -34.11
N PRO A 123 -3.30 -0.31 -35.13
CA PRO A 123 -2.72 -1.21 -36.15
C PRO A 123 -1.61 -2.07 -35.54
N TRP A 124 -1.40 -3.26 -36.08
CA TRP A 124 -0.38 -4.20 -35.59
C TRP A 124 1.04 -3.64 -35.60
N GLU A 125 1.34 -2.69 -36.50
CA GLU A 125 2.64 -2.00 -36.56
C GLU A 125 2.92 -1.17 -35.29
N ALA A 126 1.88 -0.73 -34.61
CA ALA A 126 1.95 0.01 -33.35
C ALA A 126 1.78 -0.88 -32.10
N ALA A 127 1.88 -2.20 -32.25
CA ALA A 127 1.75 -3.14 -31.12
C ALA A 127 2.78 -2.93 -30.00
N GLY A 128 3.91 -2.28 -30.30
CA GLY A 128 4.92 -1.87 -29.32
C GLY A 128 4.46 -0.77 -28.37
N ASP A 129 3.45 0.01 -28.74
CA ASP A 129 2.99 1.21 -28.03
C ASP A 129 1.76 0.95 -27.14
N VAL A 130 1.32 -0.30 -26.99
CA VAL A 130 0.19 -0.65 -26.12
C VAL A 130 0.44 -0.24 -24.67
N SER A 131 -0.56 0.34 -24.04
CA SER A 131 -0.45 1.00 -22.74
C SER A 131 -0.33 0.04 -21.57
N HIS A 132 0.39 0.46 -20.53
CA HIS A 132 0.54 -0.27 -19.27
C HIS A 132 -0.80 -0.65 -18.63
N GLY A 133 -0.99 -1.94 -18.37
CA GLY A 133 -2.12 -2.48 -17.60
C GLY A 133 -3.49 -2.41 -18.27
N ALA A 134 -3.61 -1.76 -19.43
CA ALA A 134 -4.85 -1.75 -20.20
C ALA A 134 -5.17 -3.13 -20.76
N LEU A 135 -6.45 -3.43 -20.94
CA LEU A 135 -6.92 -4.64 -21.61
C LEU A 135 -7.15 -4.35 -23.10
N TYR A 136 -6.74 -5.30 -23.92
CA TYR A 136 -6.86 -5.28 -25.36
C TYR A 136 -7.46 -6.58 -25.87
N PHE A 137 -8.09 -6.51 -27.04
CA PHE A 137 -8.26 -7.68 -27.90
C PHE A 137 -7.28 -7.63 -29.07
N ALA A 138 -6.70 -8.75 -29.42
CA ALA A 138 -6.06 -8.96 -30.71
C ALA A 138 -7.08 -9.54 -31.68
N SER A 139 -7.14 -8.98 -32.89
CA SER A 139 -7.91 -9.47 -34.05
C SER A 139 -6.97 -9.71 -35.24
N PRO A 140 -7.43 -10.31 -36.33
CA PRO A 140 -6.62 -10.48 -37.53
C PRO A 140 -6.03 -9.18 -38.11
N SER A 141 -6.76 -8.07 -37.99
CA SER A 141 -6.41 -6.79 -38.60
C SER A 141 -5.93 -5.71 -37.63
N HIS A 142 -6.43 -5.70 -36.39
CA HIS A 142 -6.16 -4.63 -35.40
C HIS A 142 -6.06 -5.16 -33.98
N LEU A 143 -5.45 -4.34 -33.12
CA LEU A 143 -5.58 -4.44 -31.67
C LEU A 143 -6.68 -3.50 -31.21
N VAL A 144 -7.58 -3.97 -30.36
CA VAL A 144 -8.75 -3.22 -29.89
C VAL A 144 -8.55 -2.91 -28.41
N ARG A 145 -8.40 -1.63 -28.05
CA ARG A 145 -8.26 -1.21 -26.65
C ARG A 145 -9.64 -1.11 -25.99
N LEU A 146 -9.81 -1.80 -24.87
CA LEU A 146 -11.02 -1.65 -24.06
C LEU A 146 -11.02 -0.31 -23.33
N PRO A 147 -12.17 0.43 -23.31
CA PRO A 147 -12.27 1.70 -22.57
C PRO A 147 -11.86 1.56 -21.11
N GLN A 148 -10.94 2.40 -20.64
CA GLN A 148 -10.40 2.29 -19.27
C GLN A 148 -11.31 2.94 -18.22
N ASP A 149 -12.13 3.88 -18.61
CA ASP A 149 -13.06 4.64 -17.77
C ASP A 149 -14.39 3.91 -17.51
N LEU A 150 -14.62 2.77 -18.16
CA LEU A 150 -15.80 1.95 -17.95
C LEU A 150 -15.52 0.77 -17.00
N PRO A 151 -16.51 0.38 -16.18
CA PRO A 151 -16.37 -0.78 -15.31
C PRO A 151 -16.21 -2.06 -16.13
N ARG A 152 -15.41 -3.01 -15.60
CA ARG A 152 -15.16 -4.30 -16.26
C ARG A 152 -16.29 -5.31 -16.08
N LEU A 153 -17.09 -5.13 -15.01
CA LEU A 153 -18.36 -5.82 -14.79
C LEU A 153 -19.50 -4.83 -14.89
N LEU A 154 -20.49 -5.16 -15.70
CA LEU A 154 -21.70 -4.40 -15.89
C LEU A 154 -22.86 -5.14 -15.25
N GLN A 155 -23.64 -4.49 -14.40
CA GLN A 155 -24.85 -5.08 -13.86
C GLN A 155 -25.89 -5.25 -14.96
N VAL A 156 -26.55 -6.42 -14.99
CA VAL A 156 -27.65 -6.68 -15.92
C VAL A 156 -28.86 -5.90 -15.42
N PRO A 157 -29.48 -5.00 -16.24
CA PRO A 157 -30.60 -4.18 -15.83
C PRO A 157 -31.76 -5.01 -15.33
N GLY A 158 -32.32 -4.65 -14.15
CA GLY A 158 -33.44 -5.38 -13.55
C GLY A 158 -33.08 -6.72 -12.90
N ARG A 159 -31.82 -7.17 -12.95
CA ARG A 159 -31.37 -8.41 -12.31
C ARG A 159 -30.34 -8.09 -11.23
N GLU A 160 -30.81 -7.88 -10.00
CA GLU A 160 -29.92 -7.61 -8.87
C GLU A 160 -28.90 -8.76 -8.66
N GLY A 161 -27.64 -8.42 -8.42
CA GLY A 161 -26.56 -9.40 -8.22
C GLY A 161 -26.10 -10.14 -9.48
N THR A 162 -26.63 -9.79 -10.65
CA THR A 162 -26.28 -10.40 -11.95
C THR A 162 -25.45 -9.45 -12.79
N TYR A 163 -24.34 -9.93 -13.29
CA TYR A 163 -23.36 -9.13 -14.03
C TYR A 163 -22.94 -9.82 -15.32
N VAL A 164 -22.36 -9.04 -16.22
CA VAL A 164 -21.70 -9.53 -17.44
C VAL A 164 -20.36 -8.78 -17.62
N ARG A 165 -19.34 -9.45 -18.14
CA ARG A 165 -18.05 -8.82 -18.42
C ARG A 165 -18.15 -7.94 -19.66
N LEU A 166 -17.65 -6.69 -19.55
CA LEU A 166 -17.59 -5.77 -20.70
C LEU A 166 -16.84 -6.41 -21.89
N GLY A 167 -15.69 -7.04 -21.65
CA GLY A 167 -14.92 -7.70 -22.70
C GLY A 167 -15.67 -8.87 -23.36
N ALA A 168 -16.49 -9.62 -22.62
CA ALA A 168 -17.31 -10.70 -23.18
C ALA A 168 -18.39 -10.14 -24.12
N LEU A 169 -19.07 -9.05 -23.72
CA LEU A 169 -20.05 -8.35 -24.57
C LEU A 169 -19.41 -7.79 -25.85
N MET A 170 -18.23 -7.15 -25.72
CA MET A 170 -17.50 -6.62 -26.87
C MET A 170 -17.11 -7.74 -27.85
N ARG A 171 -16.69 -8.90 -27.31
CA ARG A 171 -16.37 -10.08 -28.14
C ARG A 171 -17.60 -10.61 -28.86
N ALA A 172 -18.74 -10.69 -28.19
CA ALA A 172 -20.00 -11.17 -28.78
C ALA A 172 -20.55 -10.23 -29.87
N ARG A 173 -20.17 -8.94 -29.85
CA ARG A 173 -20.57 -7.92 -30.81
C ARG A 173 -19.35 -7.21 -31.40
N SER A 174 -18.36 -7.98 -31.83
CA SER A 174 -17.13 -7.47 -32.47
C SER A 174 -17.43 -6.67 -33.76
N ASP A 175 -18.55 -6.96 -34.40
CA ASP A 175 -19.09 -6.22 -35.55
C ASP A 175 -19.26 -4.71 -35.32
N LEU A 176 -19.42 -4.30 -34.07
CA LEU A 176 -19.54 -2.86 -33.71
C LEU A 176 -18.18 -2.15 -33.60
N PHE A 177 -17.10 -2.87 -33.52
CA PHE A 177 -15.77 -2.33 -33.21
C PHE A 177 -14.74 -2.59 -34.28
N LEU A 178 -14.93 -3.62 -35.10
CA LEU A 178 -13.98 -4.07 -36.11
C LEU A 178 -14.57 -3.98 -37.53
N PRO A 179 -13.74 -3.60 -38.51
CA PRO A 179 -14.16 -3.58 -39.91
C PRO A 179 -14.38 -4.96 -40.50
N GLU A 180 -13.78 -6.00 -39.90
CA GLU A 180 -13.83 -7.38 -40.35
C GLU A 180 -14.18 -8.32 -39.19
N GLU A 181 -15.02 -9.30 -39.44
CA GLU A 181 -15.32 -10.36 -38.49
C GLU A 181 -14.12 -11.31 -38.31
N GLY A 182 -13.86 -11.69 -37.08
CA GLY A 182 -12.78 -12.61 -36.76
C GLY A 182 -12.67 -12.93 -35.27
N PRO A 183 -11.85 -13.90 -34.91
CA PRO A 183 -11.64 -14.24 -33.51
C PRO A 183 -10.94 -13.12 -32.77
N LEU A 184 -11.35 -12.92 -31.51
CA LEU A 184 -10.78 -11.96 -30.58
C LEU A 184 -10.14 -12.68 -29.39
N TYR A 185 -8.91 -12.31 -29.06
CA TYR A 185 -8.19 -12.85 -27.91
C TYR A 185 -7.75 -11.73 -26.97
N GLU A 186 -8.09 -11.85 -25.69
CA GLU A 186 -7.70 -10.87 -24.66
C GLU A 186 -6.18 -10.91 -24.41
N PHE A 187 -5.60 -9.72 -24.24
CA PHE A 187 -4.25 -9.58 -23.70
C PHE A 187 -4.07 -8.27 -22.93
N ARG A 188 -2.99 -8.22 -22.14
CA ARG A 188 -2.53 -7.01 -21.45
C ARG A 188 -1.03 -7.00 -21.28
N VAL A 189 -0.45 -5.79 -21.21
CA VAL A 189 0.99 -5.61 -21.04
C VAL A 189 1.26 -4.86 -19.74
N LEU A 190 2.21 -5.35 -18.95
CA LEU A 190 2.76 -4.59 -17.83
C LEU A 190 4.10 -4.01 -18.22
N ARG A 191 4.34 -2.75 -17.83
CA ARG A 191 5.56 -2.01 -18.17
C ARG A 191 6.20 -1.46 -16.90
N LEU A 192 7.51 -1.27 -16.92
CA LEU A 192 8.19 -0.53 -15.87
C LEU A 192 7.63 0.88 -15.83
N LEU A 193 7.22 1.31 -14.65
CA LEU A 193 7.01 2.72 -14.39
C LEU A 193 8.37 3.35 -14.15
N GLU A 194 8.68 4.44 -14.84
CA GLU A 194 9.96 5.11 -14.66
C GLU A 194 10.23 5.38 -13.19
N SER A 195 11.45 5.07 -12.75
CA SER A 195 11.90 5.41 -11.42
C SER A 195 11.97 6.94 -11.31
N GLU A 196 11.38 7.45 -10.27
CA GLU A 196 11.38 8.86 -9.91
C GLU A 196 12.81 9.43 -10.02
N ARG A 197 13.09 10.22 -11.04
CA ARG A 197 14.21 11.16 -11.01
C ARG A 197 13.93 12.16 -9.89
N ALA A 198 14.94 12.47 -9.11
CA ALA A 198 14.83 13.55 -8.14
C ALA A 198 14.41 14.81 -8.89
N ARG A 199 13.20 15.30 -8.65
CA ARG A 199 12.67 16.51 -9.27
C ARG A 199 12.74 17.60 -8.23
N ALA A 200 13.30 18.74 -8.62
CA ALA A 200 13.61 19.80 -7.69
C ALA A 200 12.38 20.63 -7.30
N ASP A 201 11.33 20.66 -8.15
CA ASP A 201 10.15 21.48 -7.91
C ASP A 201 8.85 20.90 -8.49
N TRP A 202 7.73 21.60 -8.25
CA TRP A 202 6.41 21.21 -8.68
C TRP A 202 6.16 21.44 -10.18
N ASP A 203 6.83 22.39 -10.80
CA ASP A 203 6.71 22.67 -12.22
C ASP A 203 7.39 21.58 -13.04
N GLU A 204 8.59 21.14 -12.62
CA GLU A 204 9.26 19.98 -13.21
C GLU A 204 8.42 18.70 -13.06
N LEU A 205 7.71 18.53 -11.91
CA LEU A 205 6.80 17.42 -11.74
C LEU A 205 5.62 17.47 -12.72
N ALA A 206 5.00 18.64 -12.87
CA ALA A 206 3.86 18.82 -13.79
C ALA A 206 4.27 18.53 -15.24
N GLN A 207 5.37 19.11 -15.72
CA GLN A 207 5.91 18.85 -17.06
C GLN A 207 6.21 17.38 -17.31
N ALA A 208 6.74 16.70 -16.30
CA ALA A 208 7.08 15.31 -16.45
C ALA A 208 5.86 14.36 -16.33
N LEU A 209 4.76 14.78 -15.69
CA LEU A 209 3.48 14.07 -15.75
C LEU A 209 2.85 14.20 -17.13
N GLU A 210 3.00 15.38 -17.76
CA GLU A 210 2.56 15.61 -19.16
C GLU A 210 3.40 14.81 -20.16
N ALA A 211 4.73 14.74 -19.96
CA ALA A 211 5.67 14.03 -20.85
C ALA A 211 5.84 12.54 -20.53
N ARG A 212 4.98 11.96 -19.69
CA ARG A 212 5.17 10.60 -19.19
C ARG A 212 5.14 9.58 -20.33
N GLN A 213 6.31 9.05 -20.68
CA GLN A 213 6.44 7.91 -21.58
C GLN A 213 6.26 6.61 -20.79
N GLU A 214 5.62 5.62 -21.41
CA GLU A 214 5.52 4.30 -20.86
C GLU A 214 6.88 3.60 -20.90
N GLY A 215 7.25 2.97 -19.79
CA GLY A 215 8.54 2.28 -19.67
C GLY A 215 8.60 0.95 -20.41
N LEU A 216 9.72 0.25 -20.26
CA LEU A 216 9.96 -1.05 -20.90
C LEU A 216 8.90 -2.08 -20.52
N PRO A 217 8.38 -2.89 -21.46
CA PRO A 217 7.52 -4.03 -21.16
C PRO A 217 8.24 -5.05 -20.27
N THR A 218 7.55 -5.59 -19.28
CA THR A 218 8.09 -6.58 -18.34
C THR A 218 7.30 -7.88 -18.30
N LEU A 219 6.03 -7.83 -18.70
CA LEU A 219 5.17 -9.00 -18.75
C LEU A 219 4.06 -8.80 -19.80
N LEU A 220 3.81 -9.85 -20.57
CA LEU A 220 2.65 -9.99 -21.43
C LEU A 220 1.74 -11.07 -20.84
N VAL A 221 0.50 -10.74 -20.55
CA VAL A 221 -0.53 -11.70 -20.15
C VAL A 221 -1.48 -11.88 -21.34
N VAL A 222 -1.68 -13.10 -21.77
CA VAL A 222 -2.52 -13.44 -22.92
C VAL A 222 -3.58 -14.47 -22.55
N GLU A 223 -4.70 -14.43 -23.24
CA GLU A 223 -5.72 -15.48 -23.16
C GLU A 223 -5.16 -16.82 -23.61
N ARG A 224 -5.50 -17.89 -22.91
CA ARG A 224 -5.10 -19.25 -23.28
C ARG A 224 -5.67 -19.61 -24.67
N GLY A 225 -4.83 -20.17 -25.53
CA GLY A 225 -5.19 -20.44 -26.92
C GLY A 225 -4.94 -19.28 -27.88
N PHE A 226 -4.27 -18.21 -27.41
CA PHE A 226 -3.84 -17.10 -28.27
C PHE A 226 -3.05 -17.62 -29.47
N PRO A 227 -3.35 -17.20 -30.72
CA PRO A 227 -2.67 -17.71 -31.91
C PRO A 227 -1.16 -17.50 -31.88
N GLU A 228 -0.39 -18.54 -32.16
CA GLU A 228 1.07 -18.54 -32.04
C GLU A 228 1.75 -17.44 -32.86
N ASN A 229 1.28 -17.26 -34.11
CA ASN A 229 1.83 -16.23 -35.00
C ASN A 229 1.56 -14.81 -34.50
N TRP A 230 0.40 -14.56 -33.88
CA TRP A 230 0.08 -13.26 -33.25
C TRP A 230 0.87 -13.06 -31.97
N LEU A 231 0.99 -14.12 -31.17
CA LEU A 231 1.79 -14.11 -29.95
C LEU A 231 3.24 -13.74 -30.23
N GLU A 232 3.83 -14.39 -31.26
CA GLU A 232 5.22 -14.14 -31.63
C GLU A 232 5.40 -12.70 -32.17
N SER A 233 4.44 -12.20 -32.96
CA SER A 233 4.45 -10.80 -33.43
C SER A 233 4.38 -9.81 -32.28
N LEU A 234 3.45 -10.02 -31.34
CA LEU A 234 3.27 -9.17 -30.17
C LEU A 234 4.50 -9.22 -29.24
N ARG A 235 5.02 -10.42 -28.99
CA ARG A 235 6.22 -10.64 -28.18
C ARG A 235 7.45 -9.93 -28.75
N LYS A 236 7.66 -9.99 -30.08
CA LYS A 236 8.73 -9.29 -30.78
C LYS A 236 8.56 -7.78 -30.73
N ALA A 237 7.36 -7.26 -31.00
CA ALA A 237 7.07 -5.83 -30.92
C ALA A 237 7.34 -5.26 -29.50
N LEU A 238 7.07 -6.06 -28.47
CA LEU A 238 7.31 -5.73 -27.07
C LEU A 238 8.73 -6.08 -26.59
N SER A 239 9.55 -6.72 -27.39
CA SER A 239 10.90 -7.19 -27.03
C SER A 239 10.92 -8.07 -25.77
N LEU A 240 9.93 -8.95 -25.60
CA LEU A 240 9.80 -9.84 -24.44
C LEU A 240 10.41 -11.23 -24.69
N LEU A 241 10.92 -11.85 -23.60
CA LEU A 241 11.34 -13.25 -23.62
C LEU A 241 10.11 -14.18 -23.58
N PRO A 242 10.21 -15.42 -24.07
CA PRO A 242 9.09 -16.39 -23.99
C PRO A 242 8.58 -16.60 -22.56
N GLN A 243 9.46 -16.57 -21.56
CA GLN A 243 9.12 -16.74 -20.15
C GLN A 243 8.41 -15.53 -19.55
N GLU A 244 8.45 -14.37 -20.20
CA GLU A 244 7.74 -13.14 -19.81
C GLU A 244 6.31 -13.09 -20.39
N VAL A 245 5.79 -14.25 -20.84
CA VAL A 245 4.42 -14.41 -21.34
C VAL A 245 3.65 -15.36 -20.43
N PHE A 246 2.52 -14.88 -19.88
CA PHE A 246 1.64 -15.69 -19.03
C PHE A 246 0.33 -15.99 -19.76
N PRO A 247 0.13 -17.23 -20.25
CA PRO A 247 -1.16 -17.67 -20.80
C PRO A 247 -2.13 -17.99 -19.66
N LEU A 248 -3.22 -17.23 -19.57
CA LEU A 248 -4.25 -17.35 -18.54
C LEU A 248 -5.65 -17.44 -19.17
N ASP A 249 -6.63 -17.93 -18.43
CA ASP A 249 -8.03 -17.87 -18.84
C ASP A 249 -8.64 -16.51 -18.47
N PRO A 250 -9.53 -15.90 -19.27
CA PRO A 250 -10.21 -14.67 -18.90
C PRO A 250 -11.06 -14.85 -17.63
N PRO A 251 -11.16 -13.81 -16.79
CA PRO A 251 -10.60 -12.47 -16.99
C PRO A 251 -9.10 -12.41 -16.68
N LEU A 252 -8.34 -11.68 -17.48
CA LEU A 252 -6.90 -11.51 -17.29
C LEU A 252 -6.54 -10.52 -16.17
N ASN A 253 -7.53 -9.84 -15.61
CA ASN A 253 -7.36 -8.90 -14.50
C ASN A 253 -8.47 -9.10 -13.47
N LEU A 254 -8.10 -9.57 -12.28
CA LEU A 254 -9.04 -9.88 -11.20
C LEU A 254 -9.49 -8.65 -10.39
N THR A 255 -9.04 -7.45 -10.73
CA THR A 255 -9.54 -6.21 -10.07
C THR A 255 -11.01 -5.92 -10.39
N LEU A 256 -11.57 -6.57 -11.42
CA LEU A 256 -13.01 -6.54 -11.69
C LEU A 256 -13.86 -7.01 -10.48
N LEU A 257 -13.30 -7.84 -9.60
CA LEU A 257 -13.95 -8.28 -8.36
C LEU A 257 -14.28 -7.13 -7.41
N ASP A 258 -13.63 -5.96 -7.55
CA ASP A 258 -13.94 -4.79 -6.72
C ASP A 258 -15.41 -4.35 -6.87
N THR A 259 -16.00 -4.52 -8.07
CA THR A 259 -17.43 -4.27 -8.29
C THR A 259 -18.29 -5.18 -7.42
N LEU A 260 -18.02 -6.49 -7.43
CA LEU A 260 -18.76 -7.44 -6.58
C LEU A 260 -18.54 -7.16 -5.08
N VAL A 261 -17.31 -6.81 -4.71
CA VAL A 261 -16.98 -6.43 -3.32
C VAL A 261 -17.72 -5.15 -2.90
N ALA A 262 -17.89 -4.18 -3.80
CA ALA A 262 -18.58 -2.93 -3.50
C ALA A 262 -20.12 -3.12 -3.40
N GLU A 263 -20.71 -3.90 -4.27
CA GLU A 263 -22.15 -4.01 -4.46
C GLU A 263 -22.76 -5.23 -3.79
N GLY A 264 -21.97 -6.26 -3.50
CA GLY A 264 -22.46 -7.53 -2.95
C GLY A 264 -23.00 -7.44 -1.52
N PRO A 265 -23.68 -8.51 -1.04
CA PRO A 265 -24.43 -8.51 0.22
C PRO A 265 -23.56 -8.14 1.44
N PRO A 266 -24.03 -7.23 2.32
CA PRO A 266 -23.30 -6.87 3.54
C PRO A 266 -22.98 -8.05 4.46
N ALA A 267 -23.83 -9.08 4.48
CA ALA A 267 -23.62 -10.30 5.28
C ALA A 267 -22.37 -11.10 4.86
N TRP A 268 -21.84 -10.87 3.66
CA TRP A 268 -20.65 -11.52 3.13
C TRP A 268 -19.37 -10.70 3.33
N ARG A 269 -19.43 -9.71 4.22
CA ARG A 269 -18.29 -8.84 4.61
C ARG A 269 -17.98 -9.02 6.09
N PHE A 270 -16.80 -8.60 6.51
CA PHE A 270 -16.55 -8.44 7.94
C PHE A 270 -17.55 -7.46 8.56
N PRO A 271 -18.05 -7.76 9.79
CA PRO A 271 -18.87 -6.79 10.52
C PRO A 271 -18.14 -5.44 10.62
N PRO A 272 -18.87 -4.30 10.52
CA PRO A 272 -18.23 -2.98 10.68
C PRO A 272 -17.50 -2.88 12.01
N LEU A 273 -16.25 -2.41 11.98
CA LEU A 273 -15.51 -2.08 13.19
C LEU A 273 -16.14 -0.83 13.83
N ARG A 274 -16.37 -0.89 15.14
CA ARG A 274 -16.77 0.27 15.94
C ARG A 274 -15.55 0.70 16.78
N PRO A 275 -14.79 1.71 16.34
CA PRO A 275 -13.58 2.13 17.04
C PRO A 275 -13.93 2.81 18.36
N GLU A 276 -13.07 2.63 19.36
CA GLU A 276 -13.18 3.34 20.63
C GLU A 276 -12.83 4.82 20.44
N ARG A 277 -13.68 5.70 20.96
CA ARG A 277 -13.45 7.16 20.91
C ARG A 277 -12.84 7.68 22.20
N PRO A 278 -11.72 8.40 22.16
CA PRO A 278 -11.13 9.06 23.32
C PRO A 278 -11.93 10.32 23.68
N ARG A 279 -13.07 10.18 24.36
CA ARG A 279 -14.09 11.22 24.57
C ARG A 279 -13.54 12.55 25.14
N ALA A 280 -12.65 12.48 26.15
CA ALA A 280 -12.07 13.68 26.75
C ALA A 280 -11.19 14.45 25.74
N PHE A 281 -10.40 13.73 24.95
CA PHE A 281 -9.58 14.30 23.87
C PHE A 281 -10.45 14.89 22.74
N MET A 282 -11.49 14.19 22.32
CA MET A 282 -12.41 14.69 21.29
C MET A 282 -13.10 16.00 21.69
N LYS A 283 -13.37 16.18 22.99
CA LYS A 283 -13.97 17.41 23.51
C LYS A 283 -12.99 18.59 23.49
N ASN A 284 -11.78 18.40 24.00
CA ASN A 284 -10.73 19.44 24.04
C ASN A 284 -9.34 18.78 23.96
N PRO A 285 -8.76 18.65 22.74
CA PRO A 285 -7.47 18.00 22.56
C PRO A 285 -6.33 18.67 23.34
N LEU A 286 -6.23 20.00 23.26
CA LEU A 286 -5.11 20.75 23.82
C LEU A 286 -5.10 20.67 25.34
N LYS A 287 -6.26 20.88 26.00
CA LYS A 287 -6.40 20.74 27.45
C LYS A 287 -6.03 19.34 27.92
N ARG A 288 -6.50 18.31 27.16
CA ARG A 288 -6.22 16.91 27.51
C ARG A 288 -4.74 16.57 27.46
N LEU A 289 -4.00 17.15 26.50
CA LEU A 289 -2.56 16.92 26.35
C LEU A 289 -1.70 17.63 27.37
N GLN A 290 -2.18 18.71 27.98
CA GLN A 290 -1.53 19.33 29.12
C GLN A 290 -1.48 18.41 30.36
N GLU A 291 -2.43 17.48 30.49
CA GLU A 291 -2.49 16.53 31.59
C GLU A 291 -1.55 15.33 31.40
N LYS A 292 -1.58 14.71 30.21
CA LYS A 292 -0.72 13.57 29.84
C LYS A 292 -0.74 13.29 28.33
N ASP A 293 0.27 12.55 27.87
CA ASP A 293 0.31 12.03 26.51
C ASP A 293 -0.90 11.15 26.21
N LEU A 294 -1.30 11.09 24.93
CA LEU A 294 -2.29 10.16 24.43
C LEU A 294 -1.66 9.31 23.33
N LEU A 295 -1.76 7.99 23.47
CA LEU A 295 -1.40 7.04 22.41
C LEU A 295 -2.66 6.33 21.93
N LEU A 296 -2.88 6.33 20.62
CA LEU A 296 -3.97 5.59 19.97
C LEU A 296 -3.39 4.50 19.06
N TYR A 297 -4.13 3.41 18.95
CA TYR A 297 -3.84 2.29 18.04
C TYR A 297 -5.00 2.12 17.05
N HIS A 298 -4.82 2.65 15.85
CA HIS A 298 -5.79 2.54 14.76
C HIS A 298 -5.78 1.15 14.14
N PRO A 299 -6.89 0.71 13.56
CA PRO A 299 -8.21 1.35 13.48
C PRO A 299 -9.10 1.07 14.70
N PHE A 300 -8.60 0.36 15.73
CA PHE A 300 -9.37 -0.02 16.92
C PHE A 300 -9.76 1.19 17.78
N GLU A 301 -8.95 2.23 17.73
CA GLU A 301 -9.28 3.54 18.27
C GLU A 301 -9.46 4.54 17.15
N ASP A 302 -10.46 5.42 17.32
CA ASP A 302 -10.99 6.24 16.24
C ASP A 302 -9.96 7.21 15.66
N TYR A 303 -9.68 7.06 14.35
CA TYR A 303 -8.80 7.96 13.60
C TYR A 303 -9.30 9.41 13.57
N ALA A 304 -10.59 9.65 13.80
CA ALA A 304 -11.15 11.01 13.93
C ALA A 304 -10.44 11.85 15.00
N ALA A 305 -9.72 11.24 15.95
CA ALA A 305 -8.89 11.96 16.90
C ALA A 305 -7.72 12.71 16.23
N VAL A 306 -7.15 12.17 15.16
CA VAL A 306 -6.09 12.83 14.36
C VAL A 306 -6.68 14.04 13.62
N GLU A 307 -7.85 13.88 13.03
CA GLU A 307 -8.60 14.95 12.38
C GLU A 307 -8.96 16.06 13.40
N ARG A 308 -9.46 15.67 14.56
CA ARG A 308 -9.80 16.59 15.66
C ARG A 308 -8.59 17.37 16.21
N PHE A 309 -7.42 16.75 16.26
CA PHE A 309 -6.19 17.44 16.63
C PHE A 309 -5.79 18.48 15.58
N ALA A 310 -5.96 18.21 14.30
CA ALA A 310 -5.71 19.18 13.23
C ALA A 310 -6.69 20.37 13.31
N GLU A 311 -7.97 20.13 13.63
CA GLU A 311 -8.96 21.21 13.86
C GLU A 311 -8.57 22.11 15.04
N ALA A 312 -7.83 21.60 16.03
CA ALA A 312 -7.34 22.40 17.13
C ALA A 312 -6.31 23.48 16.70
N ALA A 313 -5.83 23.45 15.45
CA ALA A 313 -5.08 24.55 14.84
C ALA A 313 -5.86 25.88 14.85
N LEU A 314 -7.19 25.83 14.88
CA LEU A 314 -8.06 27.01 14.97
C LEU A 314 -8.15 27.61 16.37
N ALA A 315 -7.64 26.93 17.40
CA ALA A 315 -7.69 27.44 18.77
C ALA A 315 -6.97 28.80 18.88
N PRO A 316 -7.49 29.75 19.69
CA PRO A 316 -6.93 31.12 19.80
C PRO A 316 -5.45 31.15 20.20
N GLU A 317 -5.03 30.22 21.06
CA GLU A 317 -3.66 30.09 21.55
C GLU A 317 -2.67 29.60 20.50
N VAL A 318 -3.12 28.87 19.46
CA VAL A 318 -2.26 28.38 18.38
C VAL A 318 -1.91 29.52 17.43
N LYS A 319 -0.63 29.72 17.15
CA LYS A 319 -0.10 30.77 16.28
C LYS A 319 0.50 30.25 15.00
N GLU A 320 1.11 29.08 15.07
CA GLU A 320 1.82 28.50 13.94
C GLU A 320 1.60 26.98 13.87
N VAL A 321 1.50 26.46 12.67
CA VAL A 321 1.18 25.04 12.41
C VAL A 321 2.13 24.49 11.37
N TYR A 322 2.65 23.28 11.60
CA TYR A 322 3.46 22.54 10.64
C TYR A 322 2.91 21.13 10.44
N ALA A 323 2.89 20.66 9.21
CA ALA A 323 2.48 19.30 8.89
C ALA A 323 3.33 18.68 7.78
N THR A 324 3.61 17.39 7.90
CA THR A 324 4.12 16.57 6.78
C THR A 324 2.97 15.84 6.13
N LEU A 325 2.86 15.88 4.80
CA LEU A 325 1.82 15.19 4.04
C LEU A 325 2.47 14.36 2.91
N TYR A 326 2.13 13.07 2.83
CA TYR A 326 2.71 12.16 1.84
C TYR A 326 1.65 11.61 0.89
N ARG A 327 0.63 10.91 1.42
CA ARG A 327 -0.55 10.41 0.69
C ARG A 327 -1.78 10.98 1.34
N ILE A 328 -2.36 12.02 0.75
CA ILE A 328 -3.44 12.78 1.38
C ILE A 328 -4.79 12.09 1.14
N GLY A 329 -5.01 11.52 -0.05
CA GLY A 329 -6.31 11.07 -0.49
C GLY A 329 -7.17 12.23 -1.04
N GLU A 330 -8.25 11.88 -1.70
CA GLU A 330 -9.12 12.85 -2.37
C GLU A 330 -9.87 13.75 -1.38
N LYS A 331 -10.42 13.16 -0.33
CA LYS A 331 -11.12 13.85 0.76
C LYS A 331 -10.33 13.71 2.05
N ASN A 332 -9.85 14.82 2.59
CA ASN A 332 -9.02 14.80 3.79
C ASN A 332 -9.40 15.94 4.76
N PRO A 333 -10.14 15.64 5.86
CA PRO A 333 -10.52 16.63 6.86
C PRO A 333 -9.34 17.33 7.52
N LEU A 334 -8.20 16.63 7.72
CA LEU A 334 -6.98 17.24 8.26
C LEU A 334 -6.43 18.31 7.32
N ALA A 335 -6.32 18.03 6.02
CA ALA A 335 -5.85 19.00 5.04
C ALA A 335 -6.81 20.21 4.93
N GLU A 336 -8.12 19.97 5.00
CA GLU A 336 -9.13 21.05 5.06
C GLU A 336 -8.97 21.90 6.33
N ALA A 337 -8.72 21.30 7.49
CA ALA A 337 -8.49 22.03 8.74
C ALA A 337 -7.26 22.94 8.66
N LEU A 338 -6.17 22.49 8.01
CA LEU A 338 -4.99 23.31 7.75
C LEU A 338 -5.32 24.52 6.86
N ILE A 339 -6.12 24.33 5.81
CA ILE A 339 -6.61 25.40 4.94
C ILE A 339 -7.44 26.42 5.75
N GLN A 340 -8.35 25.95 6.60
CA GLN A 340 -9.18 26.83 7.44
C GLN A 340 -8.33 27.61 8.45
N ALA A 341 -7.31 26.97 9.04
CA ALA A 341 -6.39 27.65 9.94
C ALA A 341 -5.62 28.79 9.25
N ALA A 342 -5.14 28.57 8.02
CA ALA A 342 -4.48 29.62 7.23
C ALA A 342 -5.44 30.77 6.91
N LYS A 343 -6.67 30.47 6.46
CA LYS A 343 -7.71 31.49 6.21
C LYS A 343 -8.09 32.28 7.47
N ALA A 344 -7.97 31.67 8.64
CA ALA A 344 -8.18 32.32 9.94
C ALA A 344 -6.95 33.14 10.42
N GLY A 345 -5.92 33.31 9.57
CA GLY A 345 -4.75 34.13 9.87
C GLY A 345 -3.65 33.42 10.67
N LYS A 346 -3.71 32.09 10.82
CA LYS A 346 -2.61 31.32 11.42
C LYS A 346 -1.47 31.14 10.42
N ARG A 347 -0.23 31.11 10.90
CA ARG A 347 0.90 30.72 10.06
C ARG A 347 0.90 29.20 9.88
N VAL A 348 0.54 28.72 8.69
CA VAL A 348 0.45 27.30 8.39
C VAL A 348 1.52 26.94 7.36
N HIS A 349 2.31 25.93 7.68
CA HIS A 349 3.37 25.41 6.83
C HIS A 349 3.17 23.91 6.58
N VAL A 350 3.16 23.52 5.34
CA VAL A 350 2.98 22.12 4.94
C VAL A 350 4.17 21.66 4.13
N LEU A 351 4.74 20.52 4.49
CA LEU A 351 5.67 19.80 3.64
C LEU A 351 4.88 18.71 2.91
N LEU A 352 4.63 18.94 1.65
CA LEU A 352 3.88 18.02 0.79
C LEU A 352 4.86 17.27 -0.12
N GLU A 353 4.89 15.92 -0.03
CA GLU A 353 5.76 15.09 -0.85
C GLU A 353 5.16 14.89 -2.26
N ALA A 354 5.77 15.49 -3.26
CA ALA A 354 5.34 15.42 -4.65
C ALA A 354 5.51 14.01 -5.26
N ARG A 355 6.51 13.25 -4.78
CA ARG A 355 6.94 11.97 -5.33
C ARG A 355 6.24 10.77 -4.68
N ALA A 356 4.98 10.95 -4.26
CA ALA A 356 4.15 9.86 -3.76
C ALA A 356 3.62 9.06 -4.95
N ARG A 357 4.25 7.93 -5.26
CA ARG A 357 3.92 7.10 -6.43
C ARG A 357 2.42 6.78 -6.50
N PHE A 358 1.80 7.00 -7.66
CA PHE A 358 0.37 6.91 -7.98
C PHE A 358 -0.53 8.00 -7.39
N ASP A 359 0.00 8.90 -6.56
CA ASP A 359 -0.76 10.00 -5.96
C ASP A 359 -0.25 11.37 -6.43
N GLU A 360 0.66 11.41 -7.43
CA GLU A 360 1.34 12.63 -7.85
C GLU A 360 0.35 13.71 -8.31
N LEU A 361 -0.61 13.35 -9.18
CA LEU A 361 -1.62 14.30 -9.69
C LEU A 361 -2.54 14.80 -8.57
N LEU A 362 -2.92 13.91 -7.66
CA LEU A 362 -3.75 14.27 -6.51
C LEU A 362 -2.99 15.19 -5.55
N ASN A 363 -1.72 14.91 -5.29
CA ASN A 363 -0.88 15.77 -4.45
C ASN A 363 -0.63 17.13 -5.11
N LEU A 364 -0.49 17.21 -6.45
CA LEU A 364 -0.43 18.47 -7.19
C LEU A 364 -1.74 19.29 -7.03
N SER A 365 -2.89 18.64 -7.07
CA SER A 365 -4.18 19.29 -6.83
C SER A 365 -4.24 19.90 -5.41
N TRP A 366 -3.77 19.18 -4.38
CA TRP A 366 -3.67 19.69 -3.02
C TRP A 366 -2.65 20.83 -2.89
N TYR A 367 -1.52 20.74 -3.57
CA TYR A 367 -0.53 21.82 -3.62
C TYR A 367 -1.15 23.14 -4.07
N LEU A 368 -1.89 23.14 -5.18
CA LEU A 368 -2.57 24.33 -5.69
C LEU A 368 -3.64 24.86 -4.71
N ARG A 369 -4.36 23.98 -4.03
CA ARG A 369 -5.36 24.36 -3.02
C ARG A 369 -4.70 25.02 -1.80
N PHE A 370 -3.58 24.50 -1.33
CA PHE A 370 -2.80 25.08 -0.23
C PHE A 370 -2.29 26.49 -0.59
N LEU A 371 -1.68 26.65 -1.76
CA LEU A 371 -1.20 27.97 -2.22
C LEU A 371 -2.33 29.00 -2.27
N ARG A 372 -3.47 28.65 -2.85
CA ARG A 372 -4.64 29.56 -2.94
C ARG A 372 -5.22 29.93 -1.59
N ALA A 373 -5.01 29.12 -0.57
CA ALA A 373 -5.45 29.37 0.79
C ALA A 373 -4.43 30.15 1.65
N GLY A 374 -3.26 30.50 1.10
CA GLY A 374 -2.19 31.17 1.84
C GLY A 374 -1.38 30.26 2.76
N VAL A 375 -1.45 28.94 2.57
CA VAL A 375 -0.59 27.97 3.26
C VAL A 375 0.80 28.02 2.66
N GLY A 376 1.84 28.16 3.50
CA GLY A 376 3.24 28.07 3.08
C GLY A 376 3.60 26.62 2.78
N VAL A 377 3.80 26.29 1.50
CA VAL A 377 4.30 24.97 1.13
C VAL A 377 5.81 24.99 1.17
N LEU A 378 6.40 24.13 2.01
CA LEU A 378 7.85 24.04 2.16
C LEU A 378 8.49 23.47 0.88
N PRO A 379 9.71 23.90 0.53
CA PRO A 379 10.42 23.40 -0.65
C PRO A 379 10.58 21.89 -0.62
N LEU A 380 10.57 21.27 -1.79
CA LEU A 380 10.89 19.86 -1.91
C LEU A 380 12.35 19.63 -1.53
N SER A 381 12.60 18.62 -0.72
CA SER A 381 13.95 18.20 -0.37
C SER A 381 14.49 17.18 -1.38
N GLU A 382 15.80 17.09 -1.55
CA GLU A 382 16.45 15.98 -2.29
C GLU A 382 16.06 14.62 -1.71
N ARG A 383 15.95 14.53 -0.39
CA ARG A 383 15.46 13.34 0.31
C ARG A 383 13.92 13.39 0.44
N LYS A 384 13.27 12.28 0.18
CA LYS A 384 11.81 12.18 0.38
C LYS A 384 11.44 12.36 1.84
N VAL A 385 10.41 13.15 2.12
CA VAL A 385 9.88 13.27 3.47
C VAL A 385 8.78 12.25 3.69
N HIS A 386 9.07 11.30 4.58
CA HIS A 386 8.14 10.21 4.92
C HIS A 386 7.77 10.19 6.41
N ALA A 387 8.30 11.11 7.21
CA ALA A 387 7.86 11.34 8.59
C ALA A 387 6.37 11.72 8.66
N LYS A 388 5.69 11.37 9.74
CA LYS A 388 4.31 11.73 10.02
C LYS A 388 4.29 12.59 11.29
N ALA A 389 4.32 13.89 11.08
CA ALA A 389 4.38 14.88 12.14
C ALA A 389 3.40 16.02 11.87
N LEU A 390 2.65 16.42 12.91
CA LEU A 390 1.80 17.60 12.95
C LEU A 390 2.12 18.37 14.24
N LEU A 391 2.45 19.64 14.12
CA LEU A 391 2.89 20.50 15.20
C LEU A 391 2.00 21.74 15.28
N LEU A 392 1.49 22.01 16.46
CA LEU A 392 0.73 23.22 16.80
C LEU A 392 1.55 24.02 17.82
N LEU A 393 2.06 25.20 17.42
CA LEU A 393 2.87 26.07 18.29
C LEU A 393 2.02 27.19 18.88
N THR A 394 2.21 27.44 20.17
CA THR A 394 1.66 28.56 20.93
C THR A 394 2.78 29.54 21.28
N GLN A 395 2.48 30.59 22.06
CA GLN A 395 3.52 31.52 22.56
C GLN A 395 4.44 30.87 23.60
N GLU A 396 3.93 29.91 24.39
CA GLU A 396 4.62 29.34 25.55
C GLU A 396 5.08 27.88 25.33
N GLY A 397 4.80 27.31 24.19
CA GLY A 397 5.13 25.89 23.90
C GLY A 397 4.38 25.37 22.69
N GLY A 398 3.79 24.19 22.80
CA GLY A 398 3.04 23.60 21.69
C GLY A 398 2.57 22.18 21.95
N TYR A 399 2.04 21.59 20.90
CA TYR A 399 1.48 20.24 20.89
C TYR A 399 1.94 19.53 19.63
N ALA A 400 2.38 18.29 19.76
CA ALA A 400 2.83 17.49 18.63
C ALA A 400 2.00 16.21 18.50
N HIS A 401 1.71 15.84 17.27
CA HIS A 401 1.31 14.49 16.87
C HIS A 401 2.44 13.87 16.08
N LEU A 402 2.84 12.66 16.47
CA LEU A 402 3.79 11.80 15.76
C LEU A 402 3.13 10.46 15.46
N GLY A 403 3.20 10.01 14.22
CA GLY A 403 2.53 8.79 13.78
C GLY A 403 3.42 7.81 13.03
N THR A 404 3.00 6.56 13.01
CA THR A 404 3.58 5.53 12.12
C THR A 404 2.87 5.49 10.77
N GLY A 405 1.62 5.98 10.69
CA GLY A 405 0.75 5.98 9.52
C GLY A 405 0.57 7.32 8.84
N ASN A 406 0.24 7.32 7.55
CA ASN A 406 -0.01 8.52 6.78
C ASN A 406 -1.27 9.26 7.25
N TYR A 407 -1.30 10.58 7.04
CA TYR A 407 -2.49 11.41 7.23
C TYR A 407 -3.50 11.20 6.10
N ASN A 408 -4.09 9.99 6.07
CA ASN A 408 -5.11 9.59 5.11
C ASN A 408 -6.24 8.89 5.85
N PRO A 409 -7.48 9.42 5.85
CA PRO A 409 -8.59 8.88 6.61
C PRO A 409 -8.98 7.45 6.23
N GLN A 410 -8.85 7.07 4.96
CA GLN A 410 -9.14 5.71 4.52
C GLN A 410 -8.12 4.73 5.10
N ASN A 411 -6.83 5.08 5.03
CA ASN A 411 -5.76 4.27 5.61
C ASN A 411 -5.91 4.17 7.13
N GLY A 412 -6.23 5.27 7.79
CA GLY A 412 -6.45 5.29 9.25
C GLY A 412 -7.57 4.38 9.75
N ARG A 413 -8.53 4.01 8.86
CA ARG A 413 -9.64 3.08 9.16
C ARG A 413 -9.36 1.63 8.73
N GLN A 414 -8.29 1.38 7.98
CA GLN A 414 -7.99 0.07 7.38
C GLN A 414 -6.62 -0.47 7.78
N TYR A 415 -5.68 0.39 8.20
CA TYR A 415 -4.32 0.04 8.57
C TYR A 415 -4.14 0.08 10.07
N THR A 416 -3.30 -0.83 10.58
CA THR A 416 -2.90 -0.73 11.99
C THR A 416 -1.73 0.23 12.11
N ASP A 417 -1.94 1.33 12.85
CA ASP A 417 -0.93 2.35 13.09
C ASP A 417 -1.03 2.93 14.50
N PHE A 418 0.07 3.51 14.97
CA PHE A 418 0.09 4.26 16.22
C PHE A 418 0.10 5.77 15.95
N SER A 419 -0.66 6.49 16.77
CA SER A 419 -0.66 7.96 16.86
C SER A 419 -0.31 8.38 18.29
N LEU A 420 0.81 9.08 18.47
CA LEU A 420 1.23 9.67 19.73
C LEU A 420 0.94 11.17 19.70
N PHE A 421 0.15 11.65 20.66
CA PHE A 421 -0.11 13.07 20.89
C PHE A 421 0.55 13.48 22.21
N THR A 422 1.28 14.60 22.21
CA THR A 422 2.05 15.05 23.36
C THR A 422 2.15 16.57 23.44
N ALA A 423 2.23 17.09 24.65
CA ALA A 423 2.62 18.47 24.95
C ALA A 423 3.99 18.53 25.66
N ARG A 424 4.74 17.43 25.69
CA ARG A 424 6.08 17.41 26.31
C ARG A 424 7.00 18.36 25.58
N ARG A 425 7.56 19.29 26.34
CA ARG A 425 8.37 20.38 25.80
C ARG A 425 9.56 19.84 24.99
N GLU A 426 10.25 18.86 25.53
CA GLU A 426 11.41 18.25 24.87
C GLU A 426 11.07 17.62 23.51
N VAL A 427 9.87 17.02 23.35
CA VAL A 427 9.42 16.46 22.07
C VAL A 427 8.97 17.57 21.12
N VAL A 428 8.20 18.54 21.63
CA VAL A 428 7.67 19.66 20.82
C VAL A 428 8.83 20.49 20.25
N GLU A 429 9.86 20.81 21.05
CA GLU A 429 11.03 21.56 20.61
C GLU A 429 11.81 20.83 19.49
N GLU A 430 11.97 19.51 19.61
CA GLU A 430 12.66 18.73 18.57
C GLU A 430 11.83 18.55 17.29
N VAL A 431 10.50 18.43 17.40
CA VAL A 431 9.63 18.45 16.21
C VAL A 431 9.68 19.82 15.54
N ALA A 432 9.73 20.91 16.30
CA ALA A 432 9.90 22.25 15.74
C ALA A 432 11.27 22.42 15.06
N GLU A 433 12.34 21.87 15.66
CA GLU A 433 13.67 21.86 15.05
C GLU A 433 13.69 21.04 13.75
N PHE A 434 13.00 19.89 13.73
CA PHE A 434 12.87 19.08 12.50
C PHE A 434 12.26 19.89 11.35
N PHE A 435 11.14 20.58 11.56
CA PHE A 435 10.51 21.41 10.53
C PHE A 435 11.35 22.63 10.15
N ARG A 436 12.00 23.29 11.13
CA ARG A 436 12.88 24.43 10.87
C ARG A 436 14.06 24.01 9.99
N ALA A 437 14.71 22.90 10.32
CA ALA A 437 15.83 22.38 9.56
C ALA A 437 15.44 22.04 8.11
N LEU A 438 14.25 21.41 7.92
CA LEU A 438 13.75 21.12 6.57
C LEU A 438 13.49 22.41 5.76
N ARG A 439 12.92 23.43 6.40
CA ARG A 439 12.69 24.74 5.76
C ARG A 439 13.99 25.42 5.35
N GLU A 440 15.03 25.29 6.17
CA GLU A 440 16.35 25.88 5.97
C GLU A 440 17.26 25.00 5.07
N GLY A 441 16.81 23.85 4.61
CA GLY A 441 17.58 22.94 3.76
C GLY A 441 18.80 22.29 4.46
N ARG A 442 18.82 22.23 5.79
CA ARG A 442 19.91 21.66 6.59
C ARG A 442 19.49 20.38 7.32
N PRO A 443 20.44 19.54 7.74
CA PRO A 443 20.15 18.39 8.59
C PRO A 443 19.57 18.83 9.94
N PRO A 444 18.48 18.16 10.43
CA PRO A 444 17.95 18.39 11.76
C PRO A 444 18.94 17.95 12.86
N LYS A 445 19.07 18.75 13.93
CA LYS A 445 19.85 18.42 15.12
C LYS A 445 18.92 17.94 16.21
N LEU A 446 18.76 16.62 16.35
CA LEU A 446 17.82 15.99 17.26
C LEU A 446 18.58 15.18 18.33
N GLY A 447 18.15 15.27 19.58
CA GLY A 447 18.73 14.57 20.72
C GLY A 447 17.89 13.37 21.18
N LEU A 448 16.58 13.55 21.24
CA LEU A 448 15.61 12.55 21.68
C LEU A 448 15.01 11.79 20.49
N LEU A 449 14.60 12.51 19.45
CA LEU A 449 14.16 11.94 18.19
C LEU A 449 15.37 11.60 17.32
N ARG A 450 15.18 10.70 16.36
CA ARG A 450 16.22 10.34 15.37
C ARG A 450 15.65 10.45 13.97
N THR A 451 16.52 10.78 13.01
CA THR A 451 16.18 10.83 11.58
C THR A 451 17.35 10.33 10.74
N GLY A 452 17.06 9.84 9.54
CA GLY A 452 18.09 9.37 8.62
C GLY A 452 18.95 8.23 9.19
N GLU A 453 20.25 8.31 9.00
CA GLU A 453 21.22 7.28 9.46
C GLU A 453 21.27 7.16 10.99
N ALA A 454 20.99 8.24 11.72
CA ALA A 454 20.91 8.18 13.18
C ALA A 454 19.82 7.22 13.69
N ILE A 455 18.79 6.90 12.89
CA ILE A 455 17.84 5.83 13.21
C ILE A 455 18.55 4.47 13.19
N GLN A 456 19.31 4.19 12.13
CA GLN A 456 20.04 2.92 11.99
C GLN A 456 21.05 2.73 13.13
N GLU A 457 21.85 3.77 13.41
CA GLU A 457 22.86 3.76 14.48
C GLU A 457 22.22 3.48 15.85
N HIS A 458 21.15 4.19 16.17
CA HIS A 458 20.40 4.02 17.41
C HIS A 458 19.84 2.59 17.57
N LEU A 459 19.27 2.03 16.50
CA LEU A 459 18.78 0.65 16.52
C LEU A 459 19.91 -0.36 16.70
N LEU A 460 21.06 -0.15 16.03
CA LEU A 460 22.22 -1.01 16.16
C LEU A 460 22.78 -1.02 17.59
N GLU A 461 22.92 0.16 18.22
CA GLU A 461 23.37 0.28 19.61
C GLU A 461 22.47 -0.52 20.55
N HIS A 462 21.14 -0.39 20.40
CA HIS A 462 20.18 -1.10 21.25
C HIS A 462 20.19 -2.61 21.00
N ILE A 463 20.28 -3.06 19.73
CA ILE A 463 20.37 -4.49 19.40
C ILE A 463 21.67 -5.10 20.00
N GLN A 464 22.78 -4.38 19.91
CA GLN A 464 24.06 -4.81 20.47
C GLN A 464 24.02 -4.90 22.01
N ALA A 465 23.37 -3.93 22.66
CA ALA A 465 23.17 -3.94 24.10
C ALA A 465 22.34 -5.15 24.58
N GLU A 466 21.41 -5.63 23.76
CA GLU A 466 20.61 -6.82 24.04
C GLU A 466 21.29 -8.16 23.65
N ALA A 467 22.51 -8.14 23.12
CA ALA A 467 23.20 -9.32 22.64
C ALA A 467 23.75 -10.19 23.81
N HIS A 468 22.85 -10.75 24.64
CA HIS A 468 23.15 -11.61 25.79
C HIS A 468 21.93 -12.51 26.13
N PRO A 469 22.09 -13.60 26.95
CA PRO A 469 21.03 -14.60 27.17
C PRO A 469 19.72 -14.07 27.78
N LYS A 470 19.74 -12.93 28.47
CA LYS A 470 18.54 -12.27 29.03
C LYS A 470 18.00 -11.18 28.12
N GLY A 471 18.69 -10.85 27.02
CA GLY A 471 18.32 -9.80 26.08
C GLY A 471 17.06 -10.14 25.31
N ARG A 472 16.26 -9.12 24.99
CA ARG A 472 15.02 -9.28 24.22
C ARG A 472 14.85 -8.12 23.25
N VAL A 473 14.70 -8.47 21.98
CA VAL A 473 14.45 -7.52 20.89
C VAL A 473 13.12 -7.87 20.24
N ILE A 474 12.24 -6.87 20.08
CA ILE A 474 11.02 -6.99 19.29
C ILE A 474 11.07 -5.91 18.22
N LEU A 475 11.10 -6.30 16.96
CA LEU A 475 11.00 -5.38 15.82
C LEU A 475 9.72 -5.67 15.02
N LYS A 476 8.93 -4.63 14.82
CA LYS A 476 7.76 -4.66 13.92
C LYS A 476 7.98 -3.67 12.81
N CYS A 477 7.85 -4.12 11.54
CA CYS A 477 7.99 -3.28 10.35
C CYS A 477 7.31 -3.94 9.14
N ASN A 478 7.26 -3.22 8.02
CA ASN A 478 6.78 -3.81 6.77
C ASN A 478 7.91 -4.52 6.02
N HIS A 479 9.11 -3.94 6.03
CA HIS A 479 10.28 -4.46 5.34
C HIS A 479 11.51 -4.44 6.25
N LEU A 480 12.22 -5.56 6.33
CA LEU A 480 13.49 -5.70 7.03
C LEU A 480 14.51 -6.28 6.04
N THR A 481 15.28 -5.38 5.42
CA THR A 481 16.25 -5.73 4.38
C THR A 481 17.63 -5.09 4.58
N ASP A 482 17.78 -4.26 5.64
CA ASP A 482 19.06 -3.61 5.95
C ASP A 482 20.07 -4.65 6.44
N PRO A 483 21.23 -4.79 5.75
CA PRO A 483 22.19 -5.84 6.07
C PRO A 483 22.83 -5.67 7.45
N LYS A 484 23.08 -4.43 7.89
CA LYS A 484 23.70 -4.16 9.20
C LYS A 484 22.74 -4.53 10.34
N ILE A 485 21.47 -4.14 10.23
CA ILE A 485 20.45 -4.52 11.23
C ILE A 485 20.27 -6.04 11.28
N LEU A 486 20.19 -6.70 10.13
CA LEU A 486 20.05 -8.16 10.06
C LEU A 486 21.24 -8.89 10.69
N GLU A 487 22.46 -8.43 10.41
CA GLU A 487 23.67 -9.01 10.98
C GLU A 487 23.74 -8.83 12.51
N ALA A 488 23.41 -7.64 13.01
CA ALA A 488 23.34 -7.37 14.45
C ALA A 488 22.30 -8.27 15.15
N LEU A 489 21.13 -8.50 14.53
CA LEU A 489 20.10 -9.40 15.03
C LEU A 489 20.57 -10.87 15.08
N VAL A 490 21.31 -11.32 14.06
CA VAL A 490 21.92 -12.67 14.08
C VAL A 490 22.89 -12.80 15.24
N GLN A 491 23.82 -11.85 15.38
CA GLN A 491 24.81 -11.85 16.48
C GLN A 491 24.13 -11.85 17.85
N ALA A 492 23.08 -11.05 18.03
CA ALA A 492 22.30 -11.03 19.27
C ALA A 492 21.63 -12.38 19.54
N ALA A 493 21.01 -12.99 18.53
CA ALA A 493 20.35 -14.29 18.66
C ALA A 493 21.35 -15.43 18.94
N GLU A 494 22.55 -15.40 18.34
CA GLU A 494 23.60 -16.37 18.57
C GLU A 494 24.15 -16.27 19.98
N LYS A 495 24.25 -15.07 20.57
CA LYS A 495 24.60 -14.81 21.96
C LYS A 495 23.47 -15.12 22.96
N GLY A 496 22.33 -15.64 22.47
CA GLY A 496 21.23 -16.12 23.29
C GLY A 496 20.11 -15.14 23.53
N ALA A 497 20.14 -13.97 22.93
CA ALA A 497 19.01 -13.02 22.99
C ALA A 497 17.77 -13.58 22.31
N ARG A 498 16.60 -13.25 22.85
CA ARG A 498 15.33 -13.54 22.20
C ARG A 498 15.00 -12.46 21.16
N VAL A 499 14.98 -12.84 19.90
CA VAL A 499 14.68 -11.97 18.76
C VAL A 499 13.30 -12.34 18.20
N ASP A 500 12.32 -11.48 18.46
CA ASP A 500 10.94 -11.57 17.94
C ASP A 500 10.77 -10.55 16.79
N LEU A 501 10.43 -11.04 15.59
CA LEU A 501 10.26 -10.21 14.39
C LEU A 501 8.82 -10.29 13.87
N LEU A 502 8.17 -9.15 13.74
CA LEU A 502 6.86 -8.98 13.13
C LEU A 502 7.03 -8.23 11.79
N VAL A 503 7.32 -8.97 10.71
CA VAL A 503 7.63 -8.40 9.40
C VAL A 503 6.52 -8.75 8.42
N ARG A 504 5.74 -7.74 8.02
CA ARG A 504 4.58 -7.97 7.14
C ARG A 504 4.98 -8.49 5.76
N SER A 505 5.92 -7.81 5.09
CA SER A 505 6.21 -8.08 3.66
C SER A 505 7.56 -8.75 3.46
N THR A 506 8.63 -7.97 3.41
CA THR A 506 9.95 -8.44 2.96
C THR A 506 10.88 -8.67 4.14
N LEU A 507 11.35 -9.90 4.29
CA LEU A 507 12.42 -10.28 5.20
C LEU A 507 13.49 -11.02 4.39
N THR A 508 14.67 -10.41 4.22
CA THR A 508 15.72 -10.93 3.33
C THR A 508 16.69 -11.91 4.00
N LEU A 509 16.55 -12.12 5.30
CA LEU A 509 17.32 -13.11 6.04
C LEU A 509 16.43 -13.89 7.00
N LEU A 510 16.38 -15.20 6.81
CA LEU A 510 15.72 -16.14 7.74
C LEU A 510 16.79 -16.87 8.55
N HIS A 511 16.64 -16.88 9.88
CA HIS A 511 17.58 -17.51 10.80
C HIS A 511 16.83 -18.45 11.78
N PRO A 512 17.33 -19.66 12.08
CA PRO A 512 16.62 -20.63 12.93
C PRO A 512 16.28 -20.11 14.33
N ARG A 513 17.09 -19.19 14.86
CA ARG A 513 16.85 -18.57 16.18
C ARG A 513 15.93 -17.36 16.15
N PHE A 514 15.52 -16.88 14.97
CA PHE A 514 14.51 -15.81 14.86
C PHE A 514 13.11 -16.38 15.08
N ARG A 515 12.32 -15.66 15.84
CA ARG A 515 10.89 -15.90 15.96
C ARG A 515 10.15 -14.95 15.03
N ALA A 516 10.33 -15.18 13.72
CA ALA A 516 9.84 -14.30 12.68
C ALA A 516 8.40 -14.68 12.27
N ARG A 517 7.53 -13.66 12.15
CA ARG A 517 6.12 -13.79 11.82
C ARG A 517 5.70 -12.70 10.84
N SER A 518 4.75 -13.04 9.96
CA SER A 518 4.02 -12.09 9.11
C SER A 518 2.54 -12.23 9.41
N LEU A 519 1.88 -11.13 9.74
CA LEU A 519 0.44 -11.09 9.95
C LEU A 519 -0.23 -10.53 8.69
N VAL A 520 -1.14 -11.31 8.12
CA VAL A 520 -1.98 -10.92 6.98
C VAL A 520 -3.42 -11.29 7.31
N GLY A 521 -4.28 -10.29 7.47
CA GLY A 521 -5.66 -10.49 7.88
C GLY A 521 -6.55 -9.32 7.47
N ARG A 522 -7.60 -9.08 8.22
CA ARG A 522 -8.61 -8.05 7.96
C ARG A 522 -8.01 -6.65 7.78
N PHE A 523 -7.07 -6.28 8.66
CA PHE A 523 -6.41 -4.98 8.65
C PHE A 523 -4.99 -5.11 8.17
N LEU A 524 -4.52 -4.13 7.41
CA LEU A 524 -3.15 -4.10 6.94
C LEU A 524 -2.22 -3.70 8.09
N GLU A 525 -1.33 -4.62 8.48
CA GLU A 525 -0.30 -4.36 9.50
C GLU A 525 0.73 -3.37 8.97
N HIS A 526 0.70 -2.13 9.49
CA HIS A 526 1.49 -1.02 8.95
C HIS A 526 2.40 -0.35 9.97
N ALA A 527 2.06 -0.40 11.25
CA ALA A 527 2.86 0.21 12.31
C ALA A 527 4.31 -0.32 12.35
N ARG A 528 5.25 0.57 12.69
CA ARG A 528 6.65 0.23 12.91
C ARG A 528 7.01 0.52 14.36
N VAL A 529 7.56 -0.49 15.02
CA VAL A 529 7.89 -0.45 16.44
C VAL A 529 9.24 -1.13 16.67
N ALA A 530 10.08 -0.54 17.51
CA ALA A 530 11.26 -1.18 18.06
C ALA A 530 11.16 -1.19 19.60
N ALA A 531 11.34 -2.36 20.20
CA ALA A 531 11.30 -2.51 21.65
C ALA A 531 12.46 -3.37 22.14
N PHE A 532 13.15 -2.89 23.17
CA PHE A 532 14.35 -3.48 23.75
C PHE A 532 14.19 -3.64 25.26
N TYR A 533 14.62 -4.80 25.83
CA TYR A 533 14.45 -5.10 27.25
C TYR A 533 15.71 -4.79 28.04
N GLN A 534 15.93 -3.53 28.33
CA GLN A 534 17.12 -3.04 28.99
C GLN A 534 17.03 -3.18 30.53
N GLY A 535 17.82 -4.08 31.11
CA GLY A 535 17.97 -4.17 32.55
C GLY A 535 16.68 -4.33 33.37
N GLY A 536 15.66 -5.03 32.83
CA GLY A 536 14.36 -5.20 33.46
C GLY A 536 13.29 -4.20 33.04
N ARG A 537 13.61 -3.23 32.19
CA ARG A 537 12.66 -2.22 31.66
C ARG A 537 12.64 -2.23 30.14
N TRP A 538 11.47 -1.97 29.56
CA TRP A 538 11.34 -1.84 28.12
C TRP A 538 11.63 -0.40 27.67
N ALA A 539 12.55 -0.24 26.73
CA ALA A 539 12.65 0.93 25.87
C ALA A 539 11.80 0.66 24.63
N VAL A 540 10.87 1.57 24.32
CA VAL A 540 9.92 1.42 23.20
C VAL A 540 9.96 2.65 22.32
N TYR A 541 10.15 2.42 21.04
CA TYR A 541 10.20 3.44 19.99
C TYR A 541 9.18 3.15 18.92
N LEU A 542 8.56 4.20 18.41
CA LEU A 542 7.73 4.19 17.21
C LEU A 542 8.49 4.88 16.08
N THR A 543 8.26 4.47 14.84
CA THR A 543 8.93 5.08 13.70
C THR A 543 8.08 5.07 12.44
N SER A 544 8.33 6.04 11.56
CA SER A 544 7.81 6.03 10.19
C SER A 544 8.66 5.17 9.24
N ALA A 545 9.89 4.82 9.64
CA ALA A 545 10.86 4.09 8.83
C ALA A 545 10.59 2.59 8.79
N ASP A 546 10.67 2.00 7.61
CA ASP A 546 10.98 0.58 7.48
C ASP A 546 12.49 0.35 7.62
N LEU A 547 12.90 -0.87 7.97
CA LEU A 547 14.30 -1.19 8.22
C LEU A 547 15.01 -1.57 6.92
N MET A 548 15.16 -0.56 6.06
CA MET A 548 15.79 -0.64 4.75
C MET A 548 16.84 0.46 4.60
N GLN A 549 17.96 0.17 3.96
CA GLN A 549 19.04 1.12 3.73
C GLN A 549 18.54 2.44 3.12
N ARG A 550 17.65 2.37 2.11
CA ARG A 550 17.09 3.56 1.47
C ARG A 550 16.27 4.46 2.40
N ASN A 551 15.64 3.91 3.45
CA ASN A 551 14.89 4.69 4.42
C ASN A 551 15.82 5.51 5.31
N PHE A 552 16.99 4.99 5.61
CA PHE A 552 17.99 5.68 6.41
C PHE A 552 18.79 6.71 5.60
N GLN A 553 19.09 6.42 4.34
CA GLN A 553 19.95 7.27 3.51
C GLN A 553 19.20 8.32 2.68
N ASN A 554 18.00 7.94 2.14
CA ASN A 554 17.33 8.72 1.10
C ASN A 554 16.00 9.31 1.55
N ARG A 555 15.66 9.22 2.86
CA ARG A 555 14.41 9.73 3.39
C ARG A 555 14.61 10.49 4.69
N PHE A 556 13.74 11.48 4.92
CA PHE A 556 13.49 12.02 6.23
C PHE A 556 12.37 11.21 6.89
N GLU A 557 12.76 10.36 7.80
CA GLU A 557 11.90 9.56 8.67
C GLU A 557 12.05 10.08 10.09
N LEU A 558 11.16 9.70 11.00
CA LEU A 558 11.31 9.95 12.42
C LEU A 558 11.21 8.66 13.21
N LEU A 559 12.13 8.46 14.14
CA LEU A 559 12.03 7.52 15.24
C LEU A 559 11.91 8.31 16.53
N PHE A 560 10.94 7.97 17.35
CA PHE A 560 10.64 8.70 18.59
C PHE A 560 10.30 7.74 19.74
N PRO A 561 10.77 8.02 20.98
CA PRO A 561 10.50 7.20 22.13
C PRO A 561 9.07 7.37 22.64
N VAL A 562 8.50 6.30 23.17
CA VAL A 562 7.26 6.35 23.95
C VAL A 562 7.62 6.55 25.41
N LEU A 563 7.55 7.78 25.89
CA LEU A 563 8.02 8.15 27.24
C LEU A 563 7.00 7.83 28.34
N ASP A 564 5.71 8.06 28.05
CA ASP A 564 4.62 7.81 29.01
C ASP A 564 4.52 6.30 29.33
N LYS A 565 4.40 5.96 30.61
CA LYS A 565 4.36 4.57 31.09
C LYS A 565 3.14 3.80 30.61
N GLU A 566 1.97 4.45 30.60
CA GLU A 566 0.70 3.84 30.15
C GLU A 566 0.72 3.61 28.65
N ALA A 567 1.15 4.62 27.88
CA ALA A 567 1.34 4.51 26.43
C ALA A 567 2.32 3.39 26.06
N LYS A 568 3.46 3.31 26.75
CA LYS A 568 4.43 2.22 26.58
C LYS A 568 3.83 0.85 26.85
N GLY A 569 3.07 0.72 27.95
CA GLY A 569 2.36 -0.51 28.29
C GLY A 569 1.37 -0.94 27.22
N LYS A 570 0.69 0.04 26.59
CA LYS A 570 -0.24 -0.20 25.48
C LYS A 570 0.46 -0.74 24.24
N VAL A 571 1.58 -0.15 23.81
CA VAL A 571 2.38 -0.69 22.69
C VAL A 571 2.81 -2.12 22.96
N LEU A 572 3.35 -2.40 24.15
CA LEU A 572 3.79 -3.75 24.53
C LEU A 572 2.64 -4.76 24.57
N LYS A 573 1.45 -4.33 24.99
CA LYS A 573 0.23 -5.16 24.96
C LYS A 573 -0.15 -5.54 23.52
N VAL A 574 -0.12 -4.58 22.60
CA VAL A 574 -0.38 -4.82 21.17
C VAL A 574 0.65 -5.80 20.60
N LEU A 575 1.95 -5.56 20.79
CA LEU A 575 3.01 -6.46 20.33
C LEU A 575 2.84 -7.88 20.89
N LYS A 576 2.52 -8.00 22.18
CA LYS A 576 2.29 -9.31 22.82
C LYS A 576 1.09 -10.04 22.22
N ARG A 577 0.00 -9.33 21.89
CA ARG A 577 -1.16 -9.92 21.20
C ARG A 577 -0.76 -10.42 19.81
N GLN A 578 -0.01 -9.63 19.04
CA GLN A 578 0.45 -9.99 17.70
C GLN A 578 1.43 -11.17 17.69
N LEU A 579 2.33 -11.23 18.68
CA LEU A 579 3.23 -12.38 18.85
C LEU A 579 2.52 -13.67 19.29
N LYS A 580 1.29 -13.57 19.78
CA LYS A 580 0.44 -14.71 20.15
C LYS A 580 -0.63 -15.03 19.09
N ASP A 581 -0.72 -14.23 18.03
CA ASP A 581 -1.73 -14.44 16.99
C ASP A 581 -1.56 -15.82 16.33
N GLU A 582 -2.66 -16.56 16.25
CA GLU A 582 -2.75 -17.90 15.67
C GLU A 582 -3.79 -17.97 14.54
N ARG A 583 -4.32 -16.82 14.12
CA ARG A 583 -5.33 -16.75 13.06
C ARG A 583 -4.87 -16.05 11.81
N ASN A 584 -4.04 -15.02 11.94
CA ASN A 584 -3.61 -14.19 10.81
C ASN A 584 -2.11 -14.31 10.55
N THR A 585 -1.42 -15.22 11.23
CA THR A 585 0.03 -15.33 11.25
C THR A 585 0.54 -16.39 10.28
N PHE A 586 1.62 -16.04 9.59
CA PHE A 586 2.54 -16.97 8.94
C PHE A 586 3.86 -16.98 9.71
N LEU A 587 4.32 -18.17 10.11
CA LEU A 587 5.67 -18.33 10.64
C LEU A 587 6.67 -18.33 9.49
N LEU A 588 7.67 -17.45 9.58
CA LEU A 588 8.72 -17.32 8.58
C LEU A 588 9.95 -18.10 9.04
N ARG A 589 10.27 -19.20 8.39
CA ARG A 589 11.37 -20.11 8.77
C ARG A 589 12.29 -20.36 7.58
N PRO A 590 13.56 -20.75 7.83
CA PRO A 590 14.47 -21.14 6.75
C PRO A 590 13.94 -22.30 5.89
N GLU A 591 13.14 -23.19 6.49
CA GLU A 591 12.57 -24.38 5.83
C GLU A 591 11.29 -24.06 5.04
N GLY A 592 10.74 -22.86 5.20
CA GLY A 592 9.52 -22.40 4.53
C GLY A 592 8.56 -21.65 5.43
N GLU A 593 7.46 -21.21 4.86
CA GLU A 593 6.41 -20.46 5.55
C GLU A 593 5.30 -21.40 6.02
N VAL A 594 4.87 -21.24 7.27
CA VAL A 594 3.81 -22.05 7.87
C VAL A 594 2.67 -21.14 8.32
N PRO A 595 1.47 -21.25 7.71
CA PRO A 595 0.31 -20.51 8.18
C PRO A 595 -0.19 -21.06 9.52
N LEU A 596 -0.56 -20.16 10.43
CA LEU A 596 -1.29 -20.48 11.66
C LEU A 596 -2.73 -20.04 11.50
N TRP A 597 -3.60 -20.99 11.17
CA TRP A 597 -5.03 -20.74 10.99
C TRP A 597 -5.87 -21.65 11.88
N GLY A 598 -6.90 -21.09 12.48
CA GLY A 598 -7.84 -21.85 13.33
C GLY A 598 -7.52 -21.85 14.82
N GLY A 599 -6.45 -21.18 15.28
CA GLY A 599 -6.18 -20.97 16.70
C GLY A 599 -7.14 -20.01 17.38
N LYS A 600 -7.04 -19.87 18.71
CA LYS A 600 -7.96 -19.05 19.52
C LYS A 600 -7.59 -17.58 19.55
N HIS A 601 -6.30 -17.25 19.38
CA HIS A 601 -5.79 -15.89 19.51
C HIS A 601 -5.83 -15.14 18.17
N ASP A 602 -6.62 -14.08 18.14
CA ASP A 602 -6.77 -13.16 17.00
C ASP A 602 -6.36 -11.75 17.44
N ALA A 603 -5.23 -11.27 16.93
CA ALA A 603 -4.72 -9.95 17.26
C ALA A 603 -5.49 -8.82 16.57
N GLN A 604 -6.26 -9.12 15.53
CA GLN A 604 -7.05 -8.16 14.76
C GLN A 604 -8.53 -8.10 15.18
N ARG A 605 -8.91 -8.80 16.25
CA ARG A 605 -10.19 -8.56 16.91
C ARG A 605 -10.09 -7.41 17.90
N PRO A 606 -11.17 -6.61 18.06
CA PRO A 606 -11.21 -5.54 19.06
C PRO A 606 -10.96 -6.05 20.48
#